data_07cb82a50443c472078ac48c80d9e33f
#
_entry.id   07cb82a50443c472078ac48c80d9e33f
#
_cell.length_a   1.000
_cell.length_b   1.000
_cell.length_c   1.000
_cell.angle_alpha   90.00
_cell.angle_beta   90.00
_cell.angle_gamma   90.00
#
_symmetry.space_group_name_H-M   'P 1'
#
loop_
_entity.id
_entity.type
_entity.pdbx_description
1 polymer ?
#
loop_
_entity_poly.entity_id
_entity_poly.type
_entity_poly.pdbx_seq_one_letter_code
_entity_poly.pdbx_strand_id
1 'polypeptide(L)'
;MLSPEQLATFERDGFLILPDFVSRERCDELKVHIEELLDEIDPSDGAGLTVFDTSEQAHGDDDWFLDSGDKVRWFFEDGAVDNGMLTVPLRLAVNKLGHAMHDLDPAF
;
A
#
# COMPACT_ATOMS: atom_id res chain seq x y z
N MET A 1 -11.23 -10.17 22.15
CA MET A 1 -10.18 -10.96 22.87
C MET A 1 -10.14 -12.33 22.22
N LEU A 2 -8.96 -12.89 21.95
CA LEU A 2 -8.83 -14.23 21.36
C LEU A 2 -9.29 -15.31 22.35
N SER A 3 -9.90 -16.39 21.84
CA SER A 3 -10.25 -17.55 22.66
C SER A 3 -9.00 -18.38 23.04
N PRO A 4 -9.06 -19.23 24.11
CA PRO A 4 -7.95 -20.12 24.44
C PRO A 4 -7.53 -21.04 23.28
N GLU A 5 -8.49 -21.50 22.46
CA GLU A 5 -8.22 -22.34 21.28
C GLU A 5 -7.50 -21.55 20.18
N GLN A 6 -7.89 -20.28 19.97
CA GLN A 6 -7.22 -19.39 19.03
C GLN A 6 -5.77 -19.11 19.46
N LEU A 7 -5.55 -18.90 20.75
CA LEU A 7 -4.19 -18.73 21.31
C LEU A 7 -3.36 -19.99 21.11
N ALA A 8 -3.89 -21.17 21.43
CA ALA A 8 -3.21 -22.44 21.22
C ALA A 8 -2.90 -22.69 19.73
N THR A 9 -3.79 -22.30 18.84
CA THR A 9 -3.55 -22.37 17.39
C THR A 9 -2.41 -21.45 16.97
N PHE A 10 -2.41 -20.20 17.45
CA PHE A 10 -1.34 -19.26 17.16
C PHE A 10 0.02 -19.74 17.70
N GLU A 11 0.06 -20.28 18.92
CA GLU A 11 1.29 -20.82 19.51
C GLU A 11 1.84 -22.03 18.73
N ARG A 12 0.96 -22.89 18.22
CA ARG A 12 1.34 -24.07 17.46
C ARG A 12 1.81 -23.73 16.04
N ASP A 13 1.07 -22.86 15.34
CA ASP A 13 1.19 -22.64 13.89
C ASP A 13 1.98 -21.36 13.55
N GLY A 14 2.15 -20.43 14.51
CA GLY A 14 2.82 -19.14 14.33
C GLY A 14 1.95 -18.08 13.64
N PHE A 15 0.72 -18.42 13.29
CA PHE A 15 -0.25 -17.49 12.70
C PHE A 15 -1.68 -17.87 13.11
N LEU A 16 -2.62 -16.94 12.91
CA LEU A 16 -4.05 -17.16 13.16
C LEU A 16 -4.88 -16.52 12.04
N ILE A 17 -5.79 -17.30 11.48
CA ILE A 17 -6.78 -16.78 10.53
C ILE A 17 -8.08 -16.51 11.30
N LEU A 18 -8.58 -15.29 11.18
CA LEU A 18 -9.85 -14.86 11.74
C LEU A 18 -10.85 -14.65 10.59
N PRO A 19 -11.64 -15.67 10.22
CA PRO A 19 -12.64 -15.53 9.17
C PRO A 19 -13.64 -14.42 9.52
N ASP A 20 -14.07 -13.68 8.50
CA ASP A 20 -15.09 -12.63 8.61
C ASP A 20 -14.79 -11.54 9.67
N PHE A 21 -13.50 -11.34 10.00
CA PHE A 21 -13.08 -10.32 10.97
C PHE A 21 -13.43 -8.91 10.49
N VAL A 22 -13.31 -8.67 9.19
CA VAL A 22 -13.79 -7.45 8.52
C VAL A 22 -14.95 -7.84 7.61
N SER A 23 -16.07 -7.12 7.68
CA SER A 23 -17.23 -7.40 6.82
C SER A 23 -16.92 -7.14 5.34
N ARG A 24 -17.65 -7.80 4.46
CA ARG A 24 -17.50 -7.60 3.01
C ARG A 24 -17.81 -6.15 2.61
N GLU A 25 -18.85 -5.57 3.20
CA GLU A 25 -19.25 -4.18 2.97
C GLU A 25 -18.10 -3.24 3.32
N ARG A 26 -17.45 -3.46 4.47
CA ARG A 26 -16.31 -2.65 4.88
C ARG A 26 -15.11 -2.81 3.92
N CYS A 27 -14.86 -4.01 3.43
CA CYS A 27 -13.83 -4.23 2.42
C CYS A 27 -14.13 -3.50 1.12
N ASP A 28 -15.39 -3.46 0.70
CA ASP A 28 -15.81 -2.78 -0.53
C ASP A 28 -15.75 -1.25 -0.36
N GLU A 29 -16.11 -0.70 0.81
CA GLU A 29 -15.91 0.72 1.15
C GLU A 29 -14.43 1.11 1.07
N LEU A 30 -13.53 0.31 1.65
CA LEU A 30 -12.08 0.57 1.61
C LEU A 30 -11.52 0.55 0.19
N LYS A 31 -12.03 -0.34 -0.67
CA LYS A 31 -11.63 -0.37 -2.09
C LYS A 31 -12.07 0.90 -2.82
N VAL A 32 -13.33 1.34 -2.61
CA VAL A 32 -13.81 2.59 -3.19
C VAL A 32 -12.97 3.76 -2.71
N HIS A 33 -12.64 3.81 -1.43
CA HIS A 33 -11.81 4.87 -0.87
C HIS A 33 -10.39 4.89 -1.46
N ILE A 34 -9.78 3.73 -1.70
CA ILE A 34 -8.48 3.66 -2.42
C ILE A 34 -8.61 4.22 -3.83
N GLU A 35 -9.70 3.94 -4.54
CA GLU A 35 -9.93 4.51 -5.88
C GLU A 35 -10.02 6.04 -5.83
N GLU A 36 -10.67 6.60 -4.82
CA GLU A 36 -10.75 8.04 -4.59
C GLU A 36 -9.36 8.65 -4.32
N LEU A 37 -8.56 8.02 -3.45
CA LEU A 37 -7.19 8.44 -3.18
C LEU A 37 -6.31 8.39 -4.43
N LEU A 38 -6.49 7.39 -5.29
CA LEU A 38 -5.75 7.30 -6.55
C LEU A 38 -6.11 8.44 -7.51
N ASP A 39 -7.37 8.90 -7.51
CA ASP A 39 -7.80 10.03 -8.34
C ASP A 39 -7.21 11.37 -7.88
N GLU A 40 -6.75 11.47 -6.63
CA GLU A 40 -6.08 12.65 -6.07
C GLU A 40 -4.57 12.71 -6.39
N ILE A 41 -3.98 11.60 -6.85
CA ILE A 41 -2.56 11.54 -7.17
C ILE A 41 -2.25 12.39 -8.42
N ASP A 42 -1.37 13.37 -8.26
CA ASP A 42 -0.73 14.04 -9.38
C ASP A 42 0.64 13.41 -9.66
N PRO A 43 0.81 12.65 -10.74
CA PRO A 43 2.10 12.03 -11.06
C PRO A 43 3.24 13.04 -11.31
N SER A 44 2.89 14.31 -11.52
CA SER A 44 3.87 15.39 -11.72
C SER A 44 4.30 16.09 -10.44
N ASP A 45 3.68 15.75 -9.28
CA ASP A 45 3.90 16.40 -7.99
C ASP A 45 5.24 15.96 -7.37
N GLY A 46 6.33 16.55 -7.84
CA GLY A 46 7.61 16.75 -7.18
C GLY A 46 8.43 15.52 -6.76
N ALA A 47 7.83 14.38 -6.65
CA ALA A 47 8.47 13.15 -6.16
C ALA A 47 9.04 12.28 -7.28
N GLY A 48 8.77 12.66 -8.52
CA GLY A 48 9.04 11.79 -9.66
C GLY A 48 8.15 10.54 -9.64
N LEU A 49 8.27 9.73 -10.66
CA LEU A 49 7.57 8.46 -10.76
C LEU A 49 8.46 7.38 -10.12
N THR A 50 8.45 7.29 -8.78
CA THR A 50 9.26 6.31 -8.04
C THR A 50 8.70 4.91 -8.23
N VAL A 51 9.48 4.04 -8.85
CA VAL A 51 9.17 2.63 -9.06
C VAL A 51 9.52 1.83 -7.81
N PHE A 52 8.63 0.95 -7.39
CA PHE A 52 8.89 0.00 -6.32
C PHE A 52 9.50 -1.29 -6.89
N ASP A 53 10.82 -1.37 -6.90
CA ASP A 53 11.55 -2.56 -7.35
C ASP A 53 12.30 -3.21 -6.18
N THR A 54 12.05 -4.50 -5.94
CA THR A 54 12.73 -5.29 -4.92
C THR A 54 13.94 -6.07 -5.46
N SER A 55 14.18 -6.07 -6.77
CA SER A 55 15.18 -6.93 -7.40
C SER A 55 16.61 -6.44 -7.23
N GLU A 56 16.85 -5.13 -7.08
CA GLU A 56 18.19 -4.53 -7.10
C GLU A 56 18.64 -3.89 -5.78
N GLN A 57 17.92 -4.06 -4.68
CA GLN A 57 18.21 -3.37 -3.40
C GLN A 57 18.28 -1.81 -3.55
N ALA A 58 17.66 -1.28 -4.59
CA ALA A 58 17.72 0.14 -4.94
C ALA A 58 17.04 1.07 -3.90
N HIS A 59 16.30 0.49 -2.94
CA HIS A 59 15.57 1.27 -1.94
C HIS A 59 16.47 1.98 -0.92
N GLY A 60 17.74 1.60 -0.82
CA GLY A 60 18.68 2.18 0.14
C GLY A 60 19.03 3.66 -0.13
N ASP A 61 18.81 4.13 -1.35
CA ASP A 61 19.15 5.48 -1.79
C ASP A 61 17.92 6.29 -2.23
N ASP A 62 16.70 5.74 -2.06
CA ASP A 62 15.45 6.40 -2.45
C ASP A 62 14.85 7.16 -1.26
N ASP A 63 15.12 8.45 -1.20
CA ASP A 63 14.56 9.34 -0.17
C ASP A 63 13.03 9.34 -0.15
N TRP A 64 12.37 9.12 -1.30
CA TRP A 64 10.92 9.03 -1.37
C TRP A 64 10.38 7.84 -0.58
N PHE A 65 11.07 6.71 -0.64
CA PHE A 65 10.73 5.53 0.15
C PHE A 65 11.14 5.68 1.61
N LEU A 66 12.40 6.07 1.87
CA LEU A 66 12.95 6.15 3.22
C LEU A 66 12.20 7.16 4.11
N ASP A 67 11.78 8.28 3.53
CA ASP A 67 11.05 9.35 4.23
C ASP A 67 9.53 9.13 4.28
N SER A 68 9.04 7.95 3.93
CA SER A 68 7.59 7.68 3.85
C SER A 68 6.97 7.08 5.11
N GLY A 69 7.77 6.80 6.15
CA GLY A 69 7.30 6.11 7.35
C GLY A 69 6.17 6.82 8.10
N ASP A 70 6.13 8.15 8.07
CA ASP A 70 5.12 9.01 8.69
C ASP A 70 4.18 9.70 7.67
N LYS A 71 4.13 9.19 6.44
CA LYS A 71 3.39 9.80 5.32
C LYS A 71 2.60 8.74 4.55
N VAL A 72 1.61 9.21 3.79
CA VAL A 72 0.98 8.42 2.74
C VAL A 72 1.61 8.83 1.42
N ARG A 73 2.33 7.90 0.79
CA ARG A 73 2.99 8.05 -0.51
C ARG A 73 2.62 6.90 -1.42
N TRP A 74 2.78 7.11 -2.71
CA TRP A 74 2.54 6.09 -3.74
C TRP A 74 3.84 5.67 -4.39
N PHE A 75 3.83 4.46 -4.90
CA PHE A 75 4.94 3.83 -5.59
C PHE A 75 4.39 3.11 -6.83
N PHE A 76 5.14 3.14 -7.91
CA PHE A 76 4.70 2.60 -9.19
C PHE A 76 5.25 1.19 -9.43
N GLU A 77 4.54 0.42 -10.27
CA GLU A 77 4.98 -0.88 -10.74
C GLU A 77 6.22 -0.77 -11.61
N ASP A 78 7.04 -1.82 -11.58
CA ASP A 78 8.12 -1.98 -12.56
C ASP A 78 7.55 -2.02 -13.98
N GLY A 79 8.18 -1.26 -14.89
CA GLY A 79 7.72 -1.12 -16.27
C GLY A 79 6.51 -0.22 -16.48
N ALA A 80 5.85 0.28 -15.41
CA ALA A 80 4.77 1.27 -15.54
C ALA A 80 5.27 2.69 -15.83
N VAL A 81 6.59 2.92 -15.70
CA VAL A 81 7.24 4.21 -15.96
C VAL A 81 8.33 4.02 -16.99
N ASP A 82 8.32 4.83 -18.05
CA ASP A 82 9.37 4.90 -19.04
C ASP A 82 9.69 6.36 -19.37
N ASN A 83 10.97 6.73 -19.33
CA ASN A 83 11.47 8.09 -19.59
C ASN A 83 10.72 9.18 -18.80
N GLY A 84 10.35 8.89 -17.54
CA GLY A 84 9.63 9.83 -16.66
C GLY A 84 8.16 10.02 -17.03
N MET A 85 7.57 9.10 -17.77
CA MET A 85 6.15 9.11 -18.12
C MET A 85 5.49 7.77 -17.81
N LEU A 86 4.20 7.80 -17.45
CA LEU A 86 3.41 6.59 -17.30
C LEU A 86 3.18 5.91 -18.65
N THR A 87 3.41 4.61 -18.71
CA THR A 87 3.17 3.76 -19.88
C THR A 87 1.76 3.15 -19.89
N VAL A 88 1.09 3.19 -18.75
CA VAL A 88 -0.28 2.66 -18.52
C VAL A 88 -1.09 3.69 -17.72
N PRO A 89 -2.43 3.57 -17.68
CA PRO A 89 -3.26 4.41 -16.83
C PRO A 89 -2.83 4.37 -15.35
N LEU A 90 -2.91 5.50 -14.65
CA LEU A 90 -2.47 5.66 -13.26
C LEU A 90 -2.94 4.53 -12.33
N ARG A 91 -4.21 4.13 -12.43
CA ARG A 91 -4.80 3.05 -11.62
C ARG A 91 -4.15 1.67 -11.83
N LEU A 92 -3.49 1.47 -12.96
CA LEU A 92 -2.74 0.24 -13.26
C LEU A 92 -1.24 0.41 -13.02
N ALA A 93 -0.79 1.64 -12.85
CA ALA A 93 0.61 1.97 -12.63
C ALA A 93 1.00 1.92 -11.15
N VAL A 94 0.08 2.23 -10.23
CA VAL A 94 0.37 2.24 -8.80
C VAL A 94 0.44 0.83 -8.25
N ASN A 95 1.60 0.47 -7.70
CA ASN A 95 1.85 -0.79 -6.99
C ASN A 95 1.42 -0.72 -5.54
N LYS A 96 1.68 0.42 -4.88
CA LYS A 96 1.59 0.52 -3.42
C LYS A 96 1.24 1.93 -2.99
N LEU A 97 0.38 2.03 -1.99
CA LEU A 97 0.17 3.19 -1.13
C LEU A 97 0.66 2.85 0.28
N GLY A 98 1.39 3.72 0.88
CA GLY A 98 1.92 3.53 2.25
C GLY A 98 2.73 4.74 2.72
N HIS A 99 3.09 4.80 3.98
CA HIS A 99 3.06 3.73 4.97
C HIS A 99 2.12 4.07 6.15
N ALA A 100 1.83 5.34 6.39
CA ALA A 100 1.07 5.79 7.56
C ALA A 100 -0.45 5.86 7.31
N MET A 101 -1.01 4.96 6.48
CA MET A 101 -2.44 4.93 6.18
C MET A 101 -3.30 4.90 7.44
N HIS A 102 -2.98 4.02 8.39
CA HIS A 102 -3.71 3.83 9.65
C HIS A 102 -3.61 5.01 10.62
N ASP A 103 -2.63 5.90 10.44
CA ASP A 103 -2.45 7.09 11.28
C ASP A 103 -3.07 8.35 10.66
N LEU A 104 -3.06 8.45 9.33
CA LEU A 104 -3.37 9.68 8.61
C LEU A 104 -4.70 9.63 7.87
N ASP A 105 -5.16 8.44 7.48
CA ASP A 105 -6.40 8.27 6.76
C ASP A 105 -7.51 7.75 7.69
N PRO A 106 -8.63 8.46 7.82
CA PRO A 106 -9.69 8.09 8.76
C PRO A 106 -10.47 6.83 8.36
N ALA A 107 -10.30 6.33 7.13
CA ALA A 107 -10.95 5.11 6.68
C ALA A 107 -10.13 3.85 7.03
N PHE A 108 -8.83 3.98 7.23
CA PHE A 108 -7.91 2.90 7.61
C PHE A 108 -7.53 2.95 9.07
#